data_e02ee3219280f374024a4478fd2c52f6
#
_entry.id   e02ee3219280f374024a4478fd2c52f6
#
_cell.length_a   1.000
_cell.length_b   1.000
_cell.length_c   1.000
_cell.angle_alpha   90.00
_cell.angle_beta   90.00
_cell.angle_gamma   90.00
#
_symmetry.space_group_name_H-M   'P 1'
#
loop_
_entity.id
_entity.type
_entity.pdbx_description
1 polymer ?
#
loop_
_entity_poly.entity_id
_entity_poly.type
_entity_poly.pdbx_seq_one_letter_code
_entity_poly.pdbx_strand_id
1 'polypeptide(L)'
;MYYKGNKLIRRETKGLDYYSNPIDNTLLYTYDMLGKLNSITNETGYVYYQKKDKKISYKALSEKAAERYYALLVPAIKAYPVKEPLYCINLSFDYQNILPTRIGFGTESERQEYQKYGKEAKHYLWNTAEYAHIIDIEPNEEDAALFDLFNQETEMQEKSSAATQLLVACAKHLKEEWASLGIPSANDFVVVVSDEEESFLKKV
;
A
#
# COMPACT_ATOMS: atom_id res chain seq x y z
N MET A 1 30.17 -4.42 -12.40
CA MET A 1 29.08 -3.59 -11.85
C MET A 1 27.79 -4.39 -11.95
N TYR A 2 26.99 -4.40 -10.90
CA TYR A 2 25.73 -5.16 -10.81
C TYR A 2 24.60 -4.21 -10.50
N TYR A 3 23.45 -4.37 -11.17
CA TYR A 3 22.30 -3.50 -11.04
C TYR A 3 21.06 -4.31 -10.65
N LYS A 4 20.16 -3.70 -9.87
CA LYS A 4 18.79 -4.14 -9.67
C LYS A 4 17.87 -3.02 -10.19
N GLY A 5 17.24 -3.25 -11.34
CA GLY A 5 16.60 -2.18 -12.11
C GLY A 5 17.63 -1.11 -12.51
N ASN A 6 17.35 0.16 -12.24
CA ASN A 6 18.24 1.29 -12.53
C ASN A 6 19.22 1.62 -11.38
N LYS A 7 19.28 0.79 -10.30
CA LYS A 7 20.11 1.06 -9.13
C LYS A 7 21.36 0.19 -9.16
N LEU A 8 22.53 0.81 -9.02
CA LEU A 8 23.80 0.10 -8.86
C LEU A 8 23.85 -0.48 -7.43
N ILE A 9 23.84 -1.82 -7.31
CA ILE A 9 23.84 -2.49 -6.00
C ILE A 9 25.22 -3.00 -5.60
N ARG A 10 26.10 -3.28 -6.55
CA ARG A 10 27.46 -3.78 -6.31
C ARG A 10 28.43 -3.30 -7.38
N ARG A 11 29.58 -2.83 -6.97
CA ARG A 11 30.70 -2.48 -7.84
C ARG A 11 31.95 -3.23 -7.39
N GLU A 12 32.49 -4.05 -8.25
CA GLU A 12 33.81 -4.70 -8.07
C GLU A 12 34.86 -3.91 -8.82
N THR A 13 35.98 -3.67 -8.16
CA THR A 13 37.16 -3.02 -8.77
C THR A 13 38.35 -3.94 -8.51
N LYS A 14 38.98 -4.38 -9.59
CA LYS A 14 40.21 -5.15 -9.56
C LYS A 14 41.29 -4.35 -10.26
N GLY A 15 42.48 -4.37 -9.71
CA GLY A 15 43.59 -3.62 -10.27
C GLY A 15 44.84 -3.70 -9.38
N LEU A 16 45.73 -2.77 -9.59
CA LEU A 16 46.93 -2.59 -8.74
C LEU A 16 46.86 -1.20 -8.11
N ASP A 17 47.31 -1.09 -6.86
CA ASP A 17 47.53 0.20 -6.21
C ASP A 17 48.79 0.89 -6.75
N TYR A 18 49.08 2.08 -6.21
CA TYR A 18 50.29 2.83 -6.59
C TYR A 18 51.61 2.04 -6.34
N TYR A 19 51.60 1.08 -5.39
CA TYR A 19 52.73 0.25 -5.04
C TYR A 19 52.69 -1.12 -5.71
N SER A 20 51.88 -1.31 -6.74
CA SER A 20 51.70 -2.56 -7.49
C SER A 20 51.13 -3.72 -6.68
N ASN A 21 50.45 -3.45 -5.56
CA ASN A 21 49.72 -4.48 -4.82
C ASN A 21 48.36 -4.71 -5.45
N PRO A 22 47.87 -5.97 -5.48
CA PRO A 22 46.50 -6.25 -5.97
C PRO A 22 45.45 -5.53 -5.15
N ILE A 23 44.57 -4.80 -5.83
CA ILE A 23 43.33 -4.25 -5.26
C ILE A 23 42.18 -5.16 -5.66
N ASP A 24 41.49 -5.71 -4.67
CA ASP A 24 40.20 -6.35 -4.85
C ASP A 24 39.22 -5.66 -3.88
N ASN A 25 38.48 -4.68 -4.40
CA ASN A 25 37.56 -3.90 -3.59
C ASN A 25 36.12 -3.99 -4.14
N THR A 26 35.25 -4.53 -3.33
CA THR A 26 33.84 -4.61 -3.63
C THR A 26 33.08 -3.56 -2.83
N LEU A 27 32.39 -2.68 -3.53
CA LEU A 27 31.51 -1.71 -2.92
C LEU A 27 30.05 -2.18 -3.03
N LEU A 28 29.34 -2.14 -1.91
CA LEU A 28 27.93 -2.45 -1.78
C LEU A 28 27.14 -1.15 -1.60
N TYR A 29 26.11 -0.98 -2.40
CA TYR A 29 25.25 0.19 -2.39
C TYR A 29 23.87 -0.21 -1.85
N THR A 30 23.41 0.48 -0.81
CA THR A 30 22.05 0.32 -0.32
C THR A 30 21.23 1.57 -0.61
N TYR A 31 19.93 1.39 -0.74
CA TYR A 31 18.99 2.48 -1.01
C TYR A 31 17.87 2.44 0.01
N ASP A 32 17.36 3.60 0.37
CA ASP A 32 16.16 3.68 1.19
C ASP A 32 14.90 3.29 0.38
N MET A 33 13.78 3.12 1.06
CA MET A 33 12.51 2.72 0.45
C MET A 33 11.99 3.71 -0.59
N LEU A 34 12.42 4.96 -0.53
CA LEU A 34 12.15 5.99 -1.54
C LEU A 34 13.12 5.92 -2.73
N GLY A 35 14.00 4.93 -2.76
CA GLY A 35 14.96 4.72 -3.82
C GLY A 35 16.16 5.66 -3.83
N LYS A 36 16.41 6.40 -2.73
CA LYS A 36 17.59 7.27 -2.57
C LYS A 36 18.74 6.49 -1.97
N LEU A 37 19.97 6.79 -2.39
CA LEU A 37 21.17 6.15 -1.84
C LEU A 37 21.22 6.32 -0.32
N ASN A 38 21.31 5.20 0.39
CA ASN A 38 21.37 5.14 1.85
C ASN A 38 22.80 4.93 2.35
N SER A 39 23.52 3.95 1.82
CA SER A 39 24.92 3.71 2.21
C SER A 39 25.77 3.18 1.07
N ILE A 40 27.08 3.34 1.20
CA ILE A 40 28.12 2.66 0.43
C ILE A 40 29.07 2.03 1.44
N THR A 41 29.18 0.70 1.42
CA THR A 41 30.07 -0.07 2.29
C THR A 41 30.94 -1.00 1.46
N ASN A 42 32.03 -1.54 2.03
CA ASN A 42 32.69 -2.67 1.46
C ASN A 42 32.24 -4.00 2.10
N GLU A 43 32.75 -5.13 1.62
CA GLU A 43 32.41 -6.46 2.13
C GLU A 43 32.83 -6.69 3.59
N THR A 44 33.81 -5.91 4.09
CA THR A 44 34.25 -5.97 5.49
C THR A 44 33.44 -5.09 6.42
N GLY A 45 32.40 -4.38 5.88
CA GLY A 45 31.54 -3.49 6.64
C GLY A 45 32.11 -2.07 6.81
N TYR A 46 33.27 -1.74 6.20
CA TYR A 46 33.75 -0.35 6.24
C TYR A 46 32.81 0.59 5.47
N VAL A 47 32.42 1.69 6.09
CA VAL A 47 31.44 2.64 5.58
C VAL A 47 32.15 3.79 4.86
N TYR A 48 32.01 3.88 3.55
CA TYR A 48 32.48 5.03 2.75
C TYR A 48 31.48 6.17 2.72
N TYR A 49 30.21 5.83 2.79
CA TYR A 49 29.10 6.77 2.81
C TYR A 49 27.96 6.21 3.65
N GLN A 50 27.44 7.04 4.53
CA GLN A 50 26.19 6.79 5.25
C GLN A 50 25.36 8.05 5.15
N LYS A 51 24.13 7.92 4.64
CA LYS A 51 23.17 9.02 4.69
C LYS A 51 22.93 9.37 6.16
N LYS A 52 23.19 10.62 6.53
CA LYS A 52 22.80 11.10 7.86
C LYS A 52 21.27 11.02 7.95
N ASP A 53 20.77 10.49 9.04
CA ASP A 53 19.34 10.36 9.29
C ASP A 53 18.66 11.72 9.07
N LYS A 54 18.09 11.89 7.88
CA LYS A 54 17.17 12.98 7.65
C LYS A 54 15.80 12.43 7.97
N LYS A 55 15.06 13.16 8.79
CA LYS A 55 13.64 12.87 9.05
C LYS A 55 12.95 12.53 7.72
N ILE A 56 12.30 11.38 7.68
CA ILE A 56 11.59 10.93 6.49
C ILE A 56 10.51 11.95 6.15
N SER A 57 10.47 12.39 4.90
CA SER A 57 9.39 13.27 4.45
C SER A 57 8.10 12.46 4.39
N TYR A 58 7.20 12.67 5.34
CA TYR A 58 5.89 12.01 5.37
C TYR A 58 5.16 12.16 4.04
N LYS A 59 5.20 13.35 3.43
CA LYS A 59 4.60 13.58 2.10
C LYS A 59 5.15 12.61 1.04
N ALA A 60 6.49 12.52 0.91
CA ALA A 60 7.11 11.66 -0.09
C ALA A 60 6.85 10.17 0.20
N LEU A 61 6.78 9.79 1.47
CA LEU A 61 6.43 8.43 1.90
C LEU A 61 4.98 8.11 1.55
N SER A 62 4.04 9.03 1.85
CA SER A 62 2.61 8.88 1.55
C SER A 62 2.34 8.76 0.04
N GLU A 63 2.98 9.60 -0.77
CA GLU A 63 2.86 9.55 -2.23
C GLU A 63 3.32 8.18 -2.77
N LYS A 64 4.44 7.67 -2.27
CA LYS A 64 4.97 6.36 -2.66
C LYS A 64 4.10 5.21 -2.18
N ALA A 65 3.63 5.26 -0.93
CA ALA A 65 2.73 4.25 -0.37
C ALA A 65 1.40 4.21 -1.13
N ALA A 66 0.81 5.36 -1.47
CA ALA A 66 -0.41 5.43 -2.27
C ALA A 66 -0.24 4.83 -3.66
N GLU A 67 0.84 5.18 -4.37
CA GLU A 67 1.16 4.62 -5.70
C GLU A 67 1.24 3.09 -5.65
N ARG A 68 1.98 2.55 -4.68
CA ARG A 68 2.19 1.10 -4.56
C ARG A 68 0.91 0.39 -4.11
N TYR A 69 0.19 0.96 -3.14
CA TYR A 69 -1.09 0.43 -2.70
C TYR A 69 -2.10 0.35 -3.86
N TYR A 70 -2.26 1.42 -4.65
CA TYR A 70 -3.19 1.43 -5.78
C TYR A 70 -2.79 0.41 -6.86
N ALA A 71 -1.50 0.22 -7.10
CA ALA A 71 -0.98 -0.79 -8.02
C ALA A 71 -1.28 -2.24 -7.59
N LEU A 72 -1.49 -2.50 -6.28
CA LEU A 72 -1.91 -3.80 -5.75
C LEU A 72 -3.44 -3.92 -5.67
N LEU A 73 -4.13 -2.84 -5.33
CA LEU A 73 -5.58 -2.79 -5.12
C LEU A 73 -6.36 -3.23 -6.37
N VAL A 74 -6.09 -2.62 -7.51
CA VAL A 74 -6.85 -2.87 -8.75
C VAL A 74 -6.69 -4.31 -9.25
N PRO A 75 -5.48 -4.89 -9.34
CA PRO A 75 -5.31 -6.31 -9.66
C PRO A 75 -6.00 -7.26 -8.67
N ALA A 76 -5.94 -6.98 -7.37
CA ALA A 76 -6.60 -7.80 -6.35
C ALA A 76 -8.13 -7.82 -6.54
N ILE A 77 -8.74 -6.66 -6.77
CA ILE A 77 -10.18 -6.55 -7.08
C ILE A 77 -10.52 -7.34 -8.35
N LYS A 78 -9.74 -7.19 -9.42
CA LYS A 78 -9.98 -7.89 -10.70
C LYS A 78 -9.81 -9.41 -10.62
N ALA A 79 -8.91 -9.88 -9.78
CA ALA A 79 -8.65 -11.31 -9.60
C ALA A 79 -9.76 -12.01 -8.82
N TYR A 80 -10.57 -11.26 -8.05
CA TYR A 80 -11.62 -11.86 -7.24
C TYR A 80 -12.89 -12.14 -8.04
N PRO A 81 -13.40 -13.39 -8.05
CA PRO A 81 -14.41 -13.83 -9.00
C PRO A 81 -15.85 -13.54 -8.55
N VAL A 82 -16.17 -12.31 -8.13
CA VAL A 82 -17.57 -11.94 -7.87
C VAL A 82 -18.32 -11.81 -9.19
N LYS A 83 -19.41 -12.57 -9.35
CA LYS A 83 -20.19 -12.64 -10.60
C LYS A 83 -21.46 -11.81 -10.58
N GLU A 84 -21.93 -11.47 -9.39
CA GLU A 84 -23.16 -10.68 -9.22
C GLU A 84 -22.84 -9.19 -9.11
N PRO A 85 -23.82 -8.31 -9.38
CA PRO A 85 -23.62 -6.86 -9.27
C PRO A 85 -23.25 -6.44 -7.85
N LEU A 86 -22.22 -5.60 -7.73
CA LEU A 86 -21.80 -5.02 -6.47
C LEU A 86 -22.56 -3.71 -6.20
N TYR A 87 -23.05 -3.52 -4.98
CA TYR A 87 -23.51 -2.20 -4.55
C TYR A 87 -22.38 -1.37 -3.94
N CYS A 88 -21.34 -2.03 -3.43
CA CYS A 88 -20.15 -1.33 -2.94
C CYS A 88 -18.89 -2.17 -2.99
N ILE A 89 -17.76 -1.48 -2.97
CA ILE A 89 -16.46 -1.96 -2.48
C ILE A 89 -16.15 -1.20 -1.20
N ASN A 90 -15.75 -1.91 -0.15
CA ASN A 90 -15.33 -1.30 1.10
C ASN A 90 -13.83 -1.53 1.33
N LEU A 91 -13.06 -0.45 1.42
CA LEU A 91 -11.66 -0.43 1.80
C LEU A 91 -11.61 -0.23 3.32
N SER A 92 -11.53 -1.33 4.05
CA SER A 92 -11.53 -1.33 5.53
C SER A 92 -10.11 -1.31 6.07
N PHE A 93 -9.85 -0.47 7.06
CA PHE A 93 -8.53 -0.30 7.67
C PHE A 93 -8.61 -0.32 9.20
N ASP A 94 -7.49 -0.65 9.83
CA ASP A 94 -7.22 -0.44 11.25
C ASP A 94 -6.33 0.81 11.41
N TYR A 95 -6.57 1.62 12.43
CA TYR A 95 -5.75 2.82 12.70
C TYR A 95 -4.29 2.52 13.00
N GLN A 96 -3.95 1.31 13.45
CA GLN A 96 -2.56 0.88 13.65
C GLN A 96 -1.93 0.39 12.34
N ASN A 97 -2.77 -0.15 11.41
CA ASN A 97 -2.35 -0.72 10.13
C ASN A 97 -3.23 -0.18 8.99
N ILE A 98 -3.04 1.09 8.64
CA ILE A 98 -3.87 1.76 7.63
C ILE A 98 -3.65 1.15 6.23
N LEU A 99 -2.44 0.73 5.92
CA LEU A 99 -2.09 0.03 4.68
C LEU A 99 -1.39 -1.31 4.98
N PRO A 100 -1.71 -2.37 4.21
CA PRO A 100 -2.78 -2.41 3.21
C PRO A 100 -4.16 -2.53 3.86
N THR A 101 -5.22 -2.12 3.15
CA THR A 101 -6.59 -2.33 3.62
C THR A 101 -7.09 -3.74 3.32
N ARG A 102 -8.08 -4.19 4.08
CA ARG A 102 -8.96 -5.28 3.69
C ARG A 102 -9.97 -4.79 2.66
N ILE A 103 -10.35 -5.61 1.70
CA ILE A 103 -11.32 -5.28 0.66
C ILE A 103 -12.57 -6.12 0.84
N GLY A 104 -13.68 -5.47 1.12
CA GLY A 104 -15.00 -6.10 1.15
C GLY A 104 -15.78 -5.82 -0.13
N PHE A 105 -16.47 -6.85 -0.63
CA PHE A 105 -17.32 -6.78 -1.82
C PHE A 105 -18.77 -6.93 -1.39
N GLY A 106 -19.49 -5.83 -1.28
CA GLY A 106 -20.92 -5.84 -0.96
C GLY A 106 -21.74 -6.17 -2.21
N THR A 107 -22.42 -7.31 -2.21
CA THR A 107 -23.21 -7.78 -3.34
C THR A 107 -24.66 -7.33 -3.26
N GLU A 108 -25.35 -7.26 -4.40
CA GLU A 108 -26.73 -6.83 -4.44
C GLU A 108 -27.67 -7.84 -3.74
N SER A 109 -27.33 -9.11 -3.71
CA SER A 109 -28.08 -10.13 -2.95
C SER A 109 -27.93 -9.94 -1.45
N GLU A 110 -26.75 -9.64 -0.92
CA GLU A 110 -26.52 -9.29 0.48
C GLU A 110 -27.26 -8.00 0.85
N ARG A 111 -27.23 -6.98 -0.03
CA ARG A 111 -27.94 -5.73 0.18
C ARG A 111 -29.45 -5.97 0.39
N GLN A 112 -30.07 -6.82 -0.45
CA GLN A 112 -31.48 -7.19 -0.34
C GLN A 112 -31.76 -7.96 0.96
N GLU A 113 -30.85 -8.81 1.41
CA GLU A 113 -30.97 -9.53 2.67
C GLU A 113 -30.88 -8.57 3.85
N TYR A 114 -29.87 -7.70 3.90
CA TYR A 114 -29.65 -6.77 4.99
C TYR A 114 -30.77 -5.73 5.14
N GLN A 115 -31.41 -5.31 4.04
CA GLN A 115 -32.56 -4.39 4.08
C GLN A 115 -33.73 -4.92 4.92
N LYS A 116 -33.84 -6.24 5.10
CA LYS A 116 -34.87 -6.86 5.95
C LYS A 116 -34.69 -6.55 7.44
N TYR A 117 -33.47 -6.16 7.85
CA TYR A 117 -33.18 -5.81 9.25
C TYR A 117 -33.61 -4.38 9.63
N GLY A 118 -34.27 -3.65 8.74
CA GLY A 118 -34.86 -2.34 9.02
C GLY A 118 -33.81 -1.32 9.47
N LYS A 119 -33.90 -0.84 10.71
CA LYS A 119 -32.97 0.19 11.22
C LYS A 119 -31.53 -0.30 11.39
N GLU A 120 -31.34 -1.59 11.61
CA GLU A 120 -30.03 -2.22 11.77
C GLU A 120 -29.34 -2.51 10.44
N ALA A 121 -30.07 -2.43 9.32
CA ALA A 121 -29.53 -2.66 7.98
C ALA A 121 -28.29 -1.82 7.69
N LYS A 122 -28.21 -0.61 8.24
CA LYS A 122 -27.07 0.29 8.03
C LYS A 122 -25.75 -0.30 8.54
N HIS A 123 -25.76 -1.02 9.67
CA HIS A 123 -24.60 -1.70 10.21
C HIS A 123 -24.11 -2.78 9.24
N TYR A 124 -24.99 -3.69 8.82
CA TYR A 124 -24.65 -4.79 7.92
C TYR A 124 -24.19 -4.31 6.53
N LEU A 125 -24.84 -3.25 6.01
CA LEU A 125 -24.53 -2.71 4.68
C LEU A 125 -23.14 -2.09 4.57
N TRP A 126 -22.56 -1.62 5.68
CA TRP A 126 -21.31 -0.84 5.62
C TRP A 126 -20.19 -1.40 6.49
N ASN A 127 -20.44 -2.47 7.20
CA ASN A 127 -19.43 -3.19 7.99
C ASN A 127 -18.83 -4.33 7.15
N THR A 128 -17.55 -4.22 6.87
CA THR A 128 -16.83 -5.21 6.06
C THR A 128 -16.84 -6.60 6.70
N ALA A 129 -16.89 -6.69 8.05
CA ALA A 129 -16.92 -7.97 8.75
C ALA A 129 -18.18 -8.81 8.45
N GLU A 130 -19.25 -8.16 7.99
CA GLU A 130 -20.52 -8.82 7.67
C GLU A 130 -20.61 -9.33 6.22
N TYR A 131 -19.63 -9.00 5.37
CA TYR A 131 -19.66 -9.39 3.97
C TYR A 131 -19.19 -10.84 3.79
N ALA A 132 -19.86 -11.59 2.93
CA ALA A 132 -19.42 -12.94 2.54
C ALA A 132 -18.15 -12.94 1.68
N HIS A 133 -17.88 -11.83 1.02
CA HIS A 133 -16.78 -11.69 0.06
C HIS A 133 -15.77 -10.65 0.57
N ILE A 134 -14.68 -11.16 1.15
CA ILE A 134 -13.61 -10.33 1.70
C ILE A 134 -12.27 -10.88 1.21
N ILE A 135 -11.34 -9.98 0.89
CA ILE A 135 -9.96 -10.35 0.60
C ILE A 135 -8.99 -9.42 1.33
N ASP A 136 -7.84 -9.96 1.68
CA ASP A 136 -6.69 -9.20 2.13
C ASP A 136 -5.73 -9.00 0.94
N ILE A 137 -5.10 -7.84 0.87
CA ILE A 137 -4.03 -7.59 -0.10
C ILE A 137 -2.75 -8.19 0.46
N GLU A 138 -2.16 -9.13 -0.28
CA GLU A 138 -0.87 -9.73 0.08
C GLU A 138 0.27 -8.99 -0.65
N PRO A 139 0.94 -8.01 -0.02
CA PRO A 139 2.07 -7.31 -0.60
C PRO A 139 3.31 -8.22 -0.66
N ASN A 140 4.18 -8.02 -1.64
CA ASN A 140 5.51 -8.60 -1.61
C ASN A 140 6.36 -7.97 -0.50
N GLU A 141 7.54 -8.53 -0.20
CA GLU A 141 8.41 -8.07 0.90
C GLU A 141 8.76 -6.56 0.81
N GLU A 142 8.98 -6.02 -0.40
CA GLU A 142 9.33 -4.61 -0.59
C GLU A 142 8.12 -3.70 -0.31
N ASP A 143 6.93 -4.08 -0.77
CA ASP A 143 5.70 -3.33 -0.54
C ASP A 143 5.24 -3.45 0.92
N ALA A 144 5.35 -4.64 1.54
CA ALA A 144 5.06 -4.86 2.95
C ALA A 144 5.91 -3.94 3.84
N ALA A 145 7.23 -3.94 3.63
CA ALA A 145 8.13 -3.07 4.38
C ALA A 145 7.87 -1.58 4.14
N LEU A 146 7.39 -1.17 2.95
CA LEU A 146 6.97 0.21 2.68
C LEU A 146 5.70 0.59 3.46
N PHE A 147 4.72 -0.31 3.52
CA PHE A 147 3.47 -0.08 4.26
C PHE A 147 3.71 -0.07 5.76
N ASP A 148 4.55 -0.96 6.29
CA ASP A 148 4.96 -0.94 7.69
C ASP A 148 5.61 0.39 8.07
N LEU A 149 6.54 0.88 7.25
CA LEU A 149 7.16 2.19 7.47
C LEU A 149 6.15 3.33 7.40
N PHE A 150 5.21 3.28 6.45
CA PHE A 150 4.15 4.29 6.33
C PHE A 150 3.24 4.30 7.57
N ASN A 151 2.83 3.12 8.06
CA ASN A 151 1.99 2.98 9.24
C ASN A 151 2.72 3.49 10.50
N GLN A 152 3.98 3.10 10.71
CA GLN A 152 4.81 3.58 11.81
C GLN A 152 5.01 5.10 11.79
N GLU A 153 5.34 5.67 10.63
CA GLU A 153 5.53 7.12 10.50
C GLU A 153 4.21 7.89 10.62
N THR A 154 3.09 7.28 10.23
CA THR A 154 1.75 7.84 10.44
C THR A 154 1.43 7.97 11.92
N GLU A 155 1.70 6.94 12.71
CA GLU A 155 1.53 6.95 14.16
C GLU A 155 2.50 7.95 14.82
N MET A 156 3.82 7.81 14.57
CA MET A 156 4.84 8.64 15.19
C MET A 156 4.69 10.14 14.90
N GLN A 157 4.15 10.51 13.73
CA GLN A 157 3.95 11.91 13.35
C GLN A 157 2.50 12.38 13.56
N GLU A 158 1.63 11.57 14.17
CA GLU A 158 0.21 11.86 14.42
C GLU A 158 -0.54 12.24 13.11
N LYS A 159 -0.32 11.48 12.03
CA LYS A 159 -0.83 11.77 10.69
C LYS A 159 -2.03 10.91 10.28
N SER A 160 -2.75 10.28 11.20
CA SER A 160 -3.89 9.38 10.90
C SER A 160 -4.93 10.05 9.99
N SER A 161 -5.27 11.32 10.22
CA SER A 161 -6.18 12.05 9.34
C SER A 161 -5.66 12.19 7.90
N ALA A 162 -4.35 12.44 7.72
CA ALA A 162 -3.74 12.54 6.40
C ALA A 162 -3.69 11.17 5.70
N ALA A 163 -3.42 10.10 6.44
CA ALA A 163 -3.45 8.73 5.92
C ALA A 163 -4.86 8.30 5.50
N THR A 164 -5.88 8.62 6.29
CA THR A 164 -7.28 8.38 5.93
C THR A 164 -7.67 9.16 4.67
N GLN A 165 -7.24 10.42 4.52
CA GLN A 165 -7.49 11.19 3.29
C GLN A 165 -6.79 10.58 2.07
N LEU A 166 -5.63 9.96 2.24
CA LEU A 166 -4.97 9.20 1.17
C LEU A 166 -5.85 8.03 0.70
N LEU A 167 -6.41 7.24 1.62
CA LEU A 167 -7.35 6.15 1.28
C LEU A 167 -8.59 6.68 0.56
N VAL A 168 -9.16 7.80 1.03
CA VAL A 168 -10.30 8.44 0.35
C VAL A 168 -9.93 8.89 -1.06
N ALA A 169 -8.72 9.37 -1.29
CA ALA A 169 -8.25 9.73 -2.64
C ALA A 169 -8.10 8.48 -3.53
N CYS A 170 -7.54 7.39 -3.02
CA CYS A 170 -7.48 6.11 -3.74
C CYS A 170 -8.89 5.57 -4.07
N ALA A 171 -9.84 5.66 -3.13
CA ALA A 171 -11.21 5.25 -3.33
C ALA A 171 -11.92 6.07 -4.42
N LYS A 172 -11.71 7.38 -4.46
CA LYS A 172 -12.23 8.25 -5.53
C LYS A 172 -11.68 7.86 -6.90
N HIS A 173 -10.37 7.65 -6.98
CA HIS A 173 -9.73 7.23 -8.21
C HIS A 173 -10.26 5.86 -8.69
N LEU A 174 -10.40 4.90 -7.77
CA LEU A 174 -11.01 3.60 -8.07
C LEU A 174 -12.46 3.76 -8.58
N LYS A 175 -13.24 4.66 -7.98
CA LYS A 175 -14.61 4.94 -8.41
C LYS A 175 -14.66 5.53 -9.82
N GLU A 176 -13.76 6.46 -10.15
CA GLU A 176 -13.66 7.08 -11.47
C GLU A 176 -13.30 6.05 -12.56
N GLU A 177 -12.42 5.10 -12.25
CA GLU A 177 -11.98 4.07 -13.17
C GLU A 177 -12.92 2.84 -13.20
N TRP A 178 -13.89 2.72 -12.30
CA TRP A 178 -14.69 1.51 -12.06
C TRP A 178 -15.32 0.94 -13.34
N ALA A 179 -15.92 1.79 -14.15
CA ALA A 179 -16.56 1.36 -15.41
C ALA A 179 -15.58 0.66 -16.37
N SER A 180 -14.29 1.04 -16.33
CA SER A 180 -13.24 0.44 -17.17
C SER A 180 -12.77 -0.93 -16.69
N LEU A 181 -13.07 -1.27 -15.42
CA LEU A 181 -12.68 -2.55 -14.84
C LEU A 181 -13.55 -3.71 -15.35
N GLY A 182 -14.74 -3.42 -15.88
CA GLY A 182 -15.67 -4.41 -16.40
C GLY A 182 -16.32 -5.30 -15.34
N ILE A 183 -16.34 -4.85 -14.08
CA ILE A 183 -16.94 -5.57 -12.95
C ILE A 183 -18.42 -5.16 -12.85
N PRO A 184 -19.36 -6.12 -12.78
CA PRO A 184 -20.78 -5.80 -12.64
C PRO A 184 -21.06 -4.98 -11.38
N SER A 185 -21.84 -3.92 -11.50
CA SER A 185 -22.20 -3.07 -10.37
C SER A 185 -23.62 -2.50 -10.51
N ALA A 186 -24.24 -2.19 -9.38
CA ALA A 186 -25.50 -1.50 -9.31
C ALA A 186 -25.38 -0.05 -9.80
N ASN A 187 -26.50 0.57 -10.19
CA ASN A 187 -26.50 1.95 -10.68
C ASN A 187 -26.04 2.97 -9.63
N ASP A 188 -26.26 2.66 -8.36
CA ASP A 188 -25.90 3.49 -7.20
C ASP A 188 -24.65 2.94 -6.48
N PHE A 189 -23.81 2.19 -7.19
CA PHE A 189 -22.54 1.66 -6.67
C PHE A 189 -21.67 2.75 -6.05
N VAL A 190 -21.06 2.45 -4.91
CA VAL A 190 -20.15 3.35 -4.20
C VAL A 190 -18.85 2.62 -3.81
N VAL A 191 -17.77 3.38 -3.69
CA VAL A 191 -16.58 2.91 -2.97
C VAL A 191 -16.61 3.50 -1.57
N VAL A 192 -16.39 2.67 -0.57
CA VAL A 192 -16.43 3.04 0.85
C VAL A 192 -15.03 2.94 1.43
N VAL A 193 -14.68 3.86 2.30
CA VAL A 193 -13.53 3.76 3.19
C VAL A 193 -14.07 3.77 4.60
N SER A 194 -13.77 2.74 5.38
CA SER A 194 -14.19 2.63 6.78
C SER A 194 -13.07 2.09 7.66
N ASP A 195 -13.10 2.43 8.94
CA ASP A 195 -12.31 1.72 9.94
C ASP A 195 -13.06 0.49 10.46
N GLU A 196 -12.32 -0.45 11.06
CA GLU A 196 -12.90 -1.68 11.64
C GLU A 196 -13.79 -1.41 12.85
N GLU A 197 -13.63 -0.27 13.53
CA GLU A 197 -14.43 0.14 14.69
C GLU A 197 -15.70 0.92 14.31
N GLU A 198 -15.97 1.13 13.03
CA GLU A 198 -17.10 1.91 12.49
C GLU A 198 -17.14 3.38 12.96
N SER A 199 -16.02 3.90 13.47
CA SER A 199 -15.91 5.30 13.90
C SER A 199 -15.70 6.26 12.74
N PHE A 200 -15.17 5.76 11.63
CA PHE A 200 -15.01 6.47 10.36
C PHE A 200 -15.69 5.73 9.21
N LEU A 201 -16.49 6.46 8.43
CA LEU A 201 -17.09 5.94 7.20
C LEU A 201 -17.22 7.05 6.17
N LYS A 202 -16.59 6.86 5.00
CA LYS A 202 -16.69 7.78 3.87
C LYS A 202 -17.09 7.04 2.60
N LYS A 203 -18.15 7.50 1.94
CA LYS A 203 -18.60 7.02 0.62
C LYS A 203 -18.17 8.00 -0.47
N VAL A 204 -17.73 7.46 -1.59
CA VAL A 204 -17.35 8.20 -2.80
C VAL A 204 -17.99 7.62 -4.05
#